data_3d8342cf22095112e2773cda480de8f6
#
_entry.id   3d8342cf22095112e2773cda480de8f6
#
_cell.length_a   1.000
_cell.length_b   1.000
_cell.length_c   1.000
_cell.angle_alpha   90.00
_cell.angle_beta   90.00
_cell.angle_gamma   90.00
#
_symmetry.space_group_name_H-M   'P 1'
#
loop_
_entity.id
_entity.type
_entity.pdbx_description
1 polymer ?
#
loop_
_entity_poly.entity_id
_entity_poly.type
_entity_poly.pdbx_seq_one_letter_code
_entity_poly.pdbx_strand_id
1 'polypeptide(L)'
;MPSLLTTLSVPEPAMKQPEPWLNRNVIAMGLTSLLSDVSHEMATAALPGFLTVLGVSAAALGLIEGVADGVASFVKLAAGWLSDRAGRRKPLAVGGYFITGSSSALFALAAGWPLILFARVLGWFGRGIRGPARNAILAGSVPAESRGRAFGFERAGDT
;
A
#
# COMPACT_ATOMS: atom_id res chain seq x y z
N MET A 1 -29.62 20.39 -62.72
CA MET A 1 -29.80 19.63 -61.50
C MET A 1 -28.45 19.62 -60.75
N PRO A 2 -28.24 20.45 -59.73
CA PRO A 2 -27.04 20.35 -58.86
C PRO A 2 -27.34 19.44 -57.70
N SER A 3 -26.46 18.44 -57.54
CA SER A 3 -26.49 17.39 -56.52
C SER A 3 -26.24 17.96 -55.12
N LEU A 4 -27.26 17.80 -54.25
CA LEU A 4 -27.18 18.04 -52.84
C LEU A 4 -26.37 16.89 -52.17
N LEU A 5 -25.07 17.01 -52.15
CA LEU A 5 -24.21 16.24 -51.22
C LEU A 5 -24.08 17.05 -49.92
N THR A 6 -25.11 16.94 -49.07
CA THR A 6 -24.98 17.36 -47.67
C THR A 6 -24.02 16.42 -46.98
N THR A 7 -22.77 16.84 -46.81
CA THR A 7 -21.79 16.18 -45.96
C THR A 7 -22.32 16.22 -44.55
N LEU A 8 -22.87 15.09 -44.08
CA LEU A 8 -23.12 14.85 -42.64
C LEU A 8 -21.78 14.85 -41.93
N SER A 9 -21.39 16.01 -41.41
CA SER A 9 -20.26 16.09 -40.46
C SER A 9 -20.66 15.34 -39.21
N VAL A 10 -20.16 14.12 -39.08
CA VAL A 10 -20.19 13.38 -37.82
C VAL A 10 -19.37 14.23 -36.84
N PRO A 11 -19.97 14.68 -35.70
CA PRO A 11 -19.20 15.42 -34.71
C PRO A 11 -18.09 14.51 -34.19
N GLU A 12 -16.87 14.93 -34.41
CA GLU A 12 -15.68 14.27 -33.87
C GLU A 12 -15.83 14.18 -32.33
N PRO A 13 -15.74 12.98 -31.74
CA PRO A 13 -15.87 12.86 -30.31
C PRO A 13 -14.80 13.73 -29.65
N ALA A 14 -15.23 14.71 -28.86
CA ALA A 14 -14.37 15.61 -28.13
C ALA A 14 -13.30 14.77 -27.42
N MET A 15 -12.04 14.86 -27.89
CA MET A 15 -10.91 14.19 -27.27
C MET A 15 -10.83 14.68 -25.83
N LYS A 16 -11.23 13.82 -24.89
CA LYS A 16 -11.01 14.08 -23.47
C LYS A 16 -9.52 14.36 -23.30
N GLN A 17 -9.20 15.56 -22.86
CA GLN A 17 -7.83 15.91 -22.46
C GLN A 17 -7.30 14.81 -21.57
N PRO A 18 -6.09 14.27 -21.81
CA PRO A 18 -5.55 13.22 -20.95
C PRO A 18 -5.47 13.73 -19.53
N GLU A 19 -6.22 13.10 -18.64
CA GLU A 19 -6.19 13.40 -17.21
C GLU A 19 -4.74 13.39 -16.73
N PRO A 20 -4.28 14.41 -15.99
CA PRO A 20 -2.89 14.45 -15.55
C PRO A 20 -2.61 13.23 -14.67
N TRP A 21 -1.56 12.47 -15.00
CA TRP A 21 -1.16 11.28 -14.23
C TRP A 21 -0.86 11.61 -12.76
N LEU A 22 -0.35 12.84 -12.49
CA LEU A 22 -0.11 13.35 -11.15
C LEU A 22 -1.39 14.05 -10.66
N ASN A 23 -2.38 13.27 -10.30
CA ASN A 23 -3.63 13.75 -9.73
C ASN A 23 -3.61 13.70 -8.20
N ARG A 24 -4.61 14.30 -7.57
CA ARG A 24 -4.74 14.37 -6.12
C ARG A 24 -4.70 13.00 -5.44
N ASN A 25 -5.23 11.95 -6.08
CA ASN A 25 -5.21 10.61 -5.54
C ASN A 25 -3.80 10.02 -5.53
N VAL A 26 -3.04 10.21 -6.62
CA VAL A 26 -1.65 9.73 -6.73
C VAL A 26 -0.78 10.39 -5.66
N ILE A 27 -0.90 11.71 -5.49
CA ILE A 27 -0.15 12.47 -4.46
C ILE A 27 -0.54 11.98 -3.05
N ALA A 28 -1.84 11.88 -2.77
CA ALA A 28 -2.30 11.42 -1.46
C ALA A 28 -1.82 10.00 -1.14
N MET A 29 -1.83 9.11 -2.13
CA MET A 29 -1.34 7.73 -1.96
C MET A 29 0.17 7.69 -1.76
N GLY A 30 0.95 8.46 -2.53
CA GLY A 30 2.40 8.57 -2.35
C GLY A 30 2.77 9.08 -0.95
N LEU A 31 2.12 10.16 -0.47
CA LEU A 31 2.35 10.69 0.87
C LEU A 31 1.96 9.69 1.97
N THR A 32 0.84 9.00 1.81
CA THR A 32 0.40 8.00 2.80
C THR A 32 1.36 6.81 2.85
N SER A 33 1.89 6.38 1.71
CA SER A 33 2.92 5.36 1.63
C SER A 33 4.19 5.81 2.33
N LEU A 34 4.73 6.98 1.95
CA LEU A 34 5.93 7.54 2.55
C LEU A 34 5.85 7.61 4.08
N LEU A 35 4.78 8.21 4.63
CA LEU A 35 4.60 8.34 6.07
C LEU A 35 4.49 6.98 6.77
N SER A 36 3.78 6.03 6.15
CA SER A 36 3.65 4.69 6.71
C SER A 36 4.96 3.90 6.68
N ASP A 37 5.76 4.09 5.63
CA ASP A 37 7.03 3.37 5.49
C ASP A 37 8.12 3.98 6.37
N VAL A 38 8.20 5.30 6.49
CA VAL A 38 9.06 5.96 7.48
C VAL A 38 8.76 5.43 8.90
N SER A 39 7.49 5.33 9.30
CA SER A 39 7.11 4.77 10.60
C SER A 39 7.55 3.31 10.76
N HIS A 40 7.43 2.51 9.70
CA HIS A 40 7.83 1.11 9.73
C HIS A 40 9.35 0.95 9.81
N GLU A 41 10.09 1.68 8.98
CA GLU A 41 11.55 1.64 8.96
C GLU A 41 12.16 2.11 10.29
N MET A 42 11.60 3.14 10.91
CA MET A 42 12.00 3.56 12.25
C MET A 42 11.84 2.44 13.28
N ALA A 43 10.70 1.73 13.27
CA ALA A 43 10.46 0.60 14.16
C ALA A 43 11.41 -0.57 13.87
N THR A 44 11.68 -0.85 12.59
CA THR A 44 12.61 -1.90 12.15
C THR A 44 14.04 -1.59 12.58
N ALA A 45 14.49 -0.36 12.37
CA ALA A 45 15.84 0.06 12.76
C ALA A 45 16.06 0.04 14.28
N ALA A 46 15.04 0.37 15.06
CA ALA A 46 15.11 0.33 16.53
C ALA A 46 15.05 -1.08 17.11
N LEU A 47 14.47 -2.04 16.39
CA LEU A 47 14.16 -3.37 16.90
C LEU A 47 15.38 -4.15 17.42
N PRO A 48 16.51 -4.24 16.71
CA PRO A 48 17.68 -4.98 17.20
C PRO A 48 18.23 -4.41 18.51
N GLY A 49 18.35 -3.07 18.59
CA GLY A 49 18.81 -2.40 19.80
C GLY A 49 17.87 -2.64 20.99
N PHE A 50 16.56 -2.56 20.75
CA PHE A 50 15.55 -2.78 21.78
C PHE A 50 15.56 -4.24 22.30
N LEU A 51 15.67 -5.22 21.42
CA LEU A 51 15.78 -6.63 21.81
C LEU A 51 17.07 -6.91 22.58
N THR A 52 18.17 -6.27 22.23
CA THR A 52 19.43 -6.38 22.97
C THR A 52 19.29 -5.89 24.41
N VAL A 53 18.62 -4.74 24.63
CA VAL A 53 18.32 -4.21 25.98
C VAL A 53 17.45 -5.17 26.78
N LEU A 54 16.53 -5.89 26.14
CA LEU A 54 15.69 -6.91 26.76
C LEU A 54 16.41 -8.25 26.97
N GLY A 55 17.69 -8.39 26.61
CA GLY A 55 18.44 -9.64 26.71
C GLY A 55 17.96 -10.74 25.75
N VAL A 56 17.29 -10.39 24.67
CA VAL A 56 16.72 -11.31 23.69
C VAL A 56 17.77 -11.65 22.63
N SER A 57 17.89 -12.94 22.28
CA SER A 57 18.89 -13.42 21.33
C SER A 57 18.61 -12.98 19.89
N ALA A 58 19.69 -12.91 19.06
CA ALA A 58 19.56 -12.67 17.61
C ALA A 58 18.69 -13.72 16.90
N ALA A 59 18.69 -14.96 17.41
CA ALA A 59 17.81 -16.01 16.88
C ALA A 59 16.32 -15.68 17.04
N ALA A 60 15.95 -15.05 18.17
CA ALA A 60 14.58 -14.61 18.39
C ALA A 60 14.19 -13.44 17.46
N LEU A 61 15.12 -12.53 17.13
CA LEU A 61 14.90 -11.51 16.11
C LEU A 61 14.61 -12.14 14.75
N GLY A 62 15.42 -13.11 14.32
CA GLY A 62 15.20 -13.84 13.07
C GLY A 62 13.85 -14.57 13.03
N LEU A 63 13.43 -15.15 14.15
CA LEU A 63 12.12 -15.78 14.27
C LEU A 63 10.98 -14.76 14.17
N ILE A 64 11.09 -13.61 14.85
CA ILE A 64 10.10 -12.53 14.82
C ILE A 64 9.90 -12.03 13.39
N GLU A 65 10.98 -11.69 12.70
CA GLU A 65 10.93 -11.18 11.33
C GLU A 65 10.45 -12.26 10.34
N GLY A 66 10.96 -13.49 10.47
CA GLY A 66 10.57 -14.59 9.58
C GLY A 66 9.09 -14.97 9.69
N VAL A 67 8.54 -15.02 10.92
CA VAL A 67 7.10 -15.27 11.14
C VAL A 67 6.27 -14.12 10.59
N ALA A 68 6.67 -12.88 10.88
CA ALA A 68 5.94 -11.70 10.44
C ALA A 68 5.88 -11.59 8.91
N ASP A 69 7.00 -11.80 8.21
CA ASP A 69 7.06 -11.76 6.74
C ASP A 69 6.33 -12.96 6.10
N GLY A 70 6.43 -14.14 6.70
CA GLY A 70 5.66 -15.31 6.29
C GLY A 70 4.15 -15.04 6.34
N VAL A 71 3.65 -14.50 7.46
CA VAL A 71 2.24 -14.12 7.60
C VAL A 71 1.85 -13.07 6.57
N ALA A 72 2.69 -12.04 6.35
CA ALA A 72 2.42 -11.01 5.35
C ALA A 72 2.27 -11.58 3.95
N SER A 73 3.08 -12.58 3.59
CA SER A 73 3.06 -13.19 2.27
C SER A 73 1.74 -13.94 2.01
N PHE A 74 1.26 -14.72 2.97
CA PHE A 74 -0.05 -15.36 2.90
C PHE A 74 -1.20 -14.35 2.86
N VAL A 75 -1.12 -13.31 3.69
CA VAL A 75 -2.15 -12.28 3.75
C VAL A 75 -2.23 -11.48 2.45
N LYS A 76 -1.10 -11.19 1.78
CA LYS A 76 -1.07 -10.53 0.46
C LYS A 76 -1.87 -11.33 -0.59
N LEU A 77 -1.70 -12.65 -0.61
CA LEU A 77 -2.44 -13.53 -1.54
C LEU A 77 -3.94 -13.51 -1.25
N ALA A 78 -4.32 -13.71 0.02
CA ALA A 78 -5.72 -13.70 0.45
C ALA A 78 -6.39 -12.33 0.22
N ALA A 79 -5.69 -11.25 0.56
CA ALA A 79 -6.20 -9.89 0.38
C ALA A 79 -6.31 -9.50 -1.09
N GLY A 80 -5.41 -9.96 -1.96
CA GLY A 80 -5.51 -9.79 -3.40
C GLY A 80 -6.78 -10.43 -3.93
N TRP A 81 -7.00 -11.71 -3.63
CA TRP A 81 -8.19 -12.43 -4.01
C TRP A 81 -9.48 -11.78 -3.46
N LEU A 82 -9.49 -11.36 -2.20
CA LEU A 82 -10.64 -10.70 -1.57
C LEU A 82 -10.91 -9.32 -2.20
N SER A 83 -9.88 -8.55 -2.49
CA SER A 83 -9.98 -7.24 -3.14
C SER A 83 -10.64 -7.34 -4.51
N ASP A 84 -10.26 -8.36 -5.29
CA ASP A 84 -10.81 -8.60 -6.62
C ASP A 84 -12.27 -9.06 -6.57
N ARG A 85 -12.59 -9.95 -5.62
CA ARG A 85 -13.94 -10.50 -5.48
C ARG A 85 -14.94 -9.54 -4.86
N ALA A 86 -14.54 -8.76 -3.85
CA ALA A 86 -15.44 -7.89 -3.09
C ALA A 86 -15.65 -6.51 -3.76
N GLY A 87 -14.79 -6.10 -4.69
CA GLY A 87 -14.82 -4.77 -5.30
C GLY A 87 -14.62 -3.59 -4.32
N ARG A 88 -14.43 -3.88 -3.03
CA ARG A 88 -14.33 -2.90 -1.94
C ARG A 88 -12.87 -2.58 -1.58
N ARG A 89 -12.17 -1.93 -2.50
CA ARG A 89 -10.74 -1.64 -2.36
C ARG A 89 -10.42 -0.60 -1.28
N LYS A 90 -11.21 0.49 -1.20
CA LYS A 90 -11.00 1.56 -0.21
C LYS A 90 -11.06 1.09 1.25
N PRO A 91 -12.11 0.38 1.71
CA PRO A 91 -12.17 -0.11 3.09
C PRO A 91 -11.00 -1.03 3.45
N LEU A 92 -10.55 -1.89 2.51
CA LEU A 92 -9.40 -2.76 2.72
C LEU A 92 -8.10 -1.96 2.88
N ALA A 93 -7.88 -0.96 2.03
CA ALA A 93 -6.72 -0.09 2.16
C ALA A 93 -6.72 0.68 3.49
N VAL A 94 -7.83 1.33 3.84
CA VAL A 94 -7.97 2.09 5.09
C VAL A 94 -7.81 1.19 6.31
N GLY A 95 -8.46 0.02 6.32
CA GLY A 95 -8.32 -0.97 7.39
C GLY A 95 -6.89 -1.45 7.57
N GLY A 96 -6.19 -1.72 6.46
CA GLY A 96 -4.78 -2.10 6.49
C GLY A 96 -3.88 -1.02 7.07
N TYR A 97 -4.09 0.26 6.70
CA TYR A 97 -3.36 1.39 7.30
C TYR A 97 -3.66 1.56 8.78
N PHE A 98 -4.92 1.41 9.18
CA PHE A 98 -5.32 1.48 10.60
C PHE A 98 -4.65 0.38 11.43
N ILE A 99 -4.66 -0.85 10.94
CA ILE A 99 -3.98 -1.99 11.60
C ILE A 99 -2.47 -1.71 11.71
N THR A 100 -1.83 -1.24 10.64
CA THR A 100 -0.39 -0.91 10.66
C THR A 100 -0.09 0.21 11.66
N GLY A 101 -0.88 1.27 11.71
CA GLY A 101 -0.72 2.36 12.68
C GLY A 101 -0.92 1.89 14.13
N SER A 102 -1.95 1.06 14.38
CA SER A 102 -2.19 0.46 15.71
C SER A 102 -1.04 -0.44 16.16
N SER A 103 -0.42 -1.17 15.24
CA SER A 103 0.74 -2.01 15.55
C SER A 103 1.95 -1.19 16.01
N SER A 104 2.16 -0.02 15.43
CA SER A 104 3.23 0.90 15.86
C SER A 104 3.00 1.43 17.28
N ALA A 105 1.75 1.71 17.65
CA ALA A 105 1.39 2.09 19.01
C ALA A 105 1.62 0.94 20.00
N LEU A 106 1.25 -0.30 19.64
CA LEU A 106 1.52 -1.48 20.45
C LEU A 106 3.02 -1.73 20.64
N PHE A 107 3.81 -1.45 19.60
CA PHE A 107 5.27 -1.57 19.67
C PHE A 107 5.86 -0.61 20.71
N ALA A 108 5.36 0.63 20.79
CA ALA A 108 5.79 1.62 21.79
C ALA A 108 5.41 1.22 23.23
N LEU A 109 4.40 0.38 23.42
CA LEU A 109 3.96 -0.11 24.72
C LEU A 109 4.59 -1.45 25.09
N ALA A 110 5.48 -2.00 24.26
CA ALA A 110 6.00 -3.34 24.48
C ALA A 110 7.02 -3.38 25.62
N ALA A 111 6.65 -4.08 26.69
CA ALA A 111 7.53 -4.36 27.83
C ALA A 111 8.30 -5.68 27.70
N GLY A 112 8.08 -6.45 26.63
CA GLY A 112 8.74 -7.73 26.41
C GLY A 112 8.57 -8.26 24.98
N TRP A 113 9.43 -9.21 24.61
CA TRP A 113 9.49 -9.75 23.25
C TRP A 113 8.19 -10.38 22.72
N PRO A 114 7.29 -11.02 23.51
CA PRO A 114 6.05 -11.56 22.96
C PRO A 114 5.12 -10.48 22.42
N LEU A 115 5.03 -9.34 23.09
CA LEU A 115 4.23 -8.20 22.60
C LEU A 115 4.85 -7.57 21.35
N ILE A 116 6.19 -7.56 21.27
CA ILE A 116 6.92 -7.12 20.07
C ILE A 116 6.59 -8.02 18.88
N LEU A 117 6.65 -9.35 19.08
CA LEU A 117 6.26 -10.33 18.03
C LEU A 117 4.82 -10.10 17.57
N PHE A 118 3.89 -9.95 18.51
CA PHE A 118 2.50 -9.70 18.16
C PHE A 118 2.31 -8.39 17.38
N ALA A 119 2.91 -7.29 17.85
CA ALA A 119 2.86 -6.01 17.18
C ALA A 119 3.48 -6.10 15.76
N ARG A 120 4.59 -6.81 15.61
CA ARG A 120 5.26 -7.01 14.32
C ARG A 120 4.39 -7.78 13.34
N VAL A 121 3.84 -8.93 13.77
CA VAL A 121 2.91 -9.74 12.96
C VAL A 121 1.68 -8.91 12.56
N LEU A 122 1.11 -8.15 13.49
CA LEU A 122 -0.04 -7.28 13.22
C LEU A 122 0.28 -6.19 12.19
N GLY A 123 1.45 -5.57 12.29
CA GLY A 123 1.91 -4.56 11.32
C GLY A 123 2.07 -5.13 9.92
N TRP A 124 2.72 -6.29 9.81
CA TRP A 124 2.88 -6.99 8.53
C TRP A 124 1.57 -7.52 7.96
N PHE A 125 0.65 -7.96 8.82
CA PHE A 125 -0.72 -8.32 8.44
C PHE A 125 -1.45 -7.12 7.80
N GLY A 126 -1.40 -5.94 8.44
CA GLY A 126 -1.95 -4.71 7.89
C GLY A 126 -1.34 -4.34 6.53
N ARG A 127 -0.01 -4.48 6.39
CA ARG A 127 0.69 -4.28 5.10
C ARG A 127 0.21 -5.28 4.03
N GLY A 128 0.03 -6.53 4.40
CA GLY A 128 -0.47 -7.57 3.50
C GLY A 128 -1.84 -7.22 2.92
N ILE A 129 -2.75 -6.69 3.74
CA ILE A 129 -4.10 -6.29 3.31
C ILE A 129 -4.06 -5.03 2.44
N ARG A 130 -3.32 -3.99 2.85
CA ARG A 130 -3.34 -2.70 2.15
C ARG A 130 -2.68 -2.74 0.77
N GLY A 131 -1.61 -3.54 0.61
CA GLY A 131 -0.78 -3.55 -0.59
C GLY A 131 -1.57 -3.79 -1.89
N PRO A 132 -2.26 -4.94 -2.05
CA PRO A 132 -3.07 -5.21 -3.23
C PRO A 132 -4.18 -4.18 -3.45
N ALA A 133 -4.89 -3.78 -2.38
CA ALA A 133 -5.97 -2.81 -2.47
C ALA A 133 -5.46 -1.43 -2.93
N ARG A 134 -4.33 -0.97 -2.39
CA ARG A 134 -3.65 0.27 -2.79
C ARG A 134 -3.27 0.24 -4.26
N ASN A 135 -2.57 -0.81 -4.69
CA ASN A 135 -2.14 -0.96 -6.08
C ASN A 135 -3.33 -0.94 -7.05
N ALA A 136 -4.44 -1.59 -6.71
CA ALA A 136 -5.63 -1.60 -7.53
C ALA A 136 -6.32 -0.21 -7.59
N ILE A 137 -6.31 0.57 -6.52
CA ILE A 137 -6.81 1.95 -6.51
C ILE A 137 -5.91 2.85 -7.36
N LEU A 138 -4.59 2.74 -7.20
CA LEU A 138 -3.62 3.53 -7.97
C LEU A 138 -3.75 3.25 -9.47
N ALA A 139 -3.81 1.99 -9.87
CA ALA A 139 -4.00 1.59 -11.27
C ALA A 139 -5.31 2.12 -11.88
N GLY A 140 -6.37 2.22 -11.06
CA GLY A 140 -7.67 2.78 -11.48
C GLY A 140 -7.74 4.31 -11.46
N SER A 141 -6.75 4.98 -10.88
CA SER A 141 -6.71 6.45 -10.73
C SER A 141 -6.00 7.16 -11.86
N VAL A 142 -5.36 6.43 -12.77
CA VAL A 142 -4.55 6.98 -13.86
C VAL A 142 -4.80 6.22 -15.18
N PRO A 143 -4.63 6.89 -16.36
CA PRO A 143 -4.67 6.24 -17.65
C PRO A 143 -3.62 5.12 -17.77
N ALA A 144 -3.91 4.12 -18.61
CA ALA A 144 -3.04 2.94 -18.75
C ALA A 144 -1.59 3.31 -19.12
N GLU A 145 -1.42 4.30 -19.99
CA GLU A 145 -0.12 4.79 -20.49
C GLU A 145 0.71 5.45 -19.38
N SER A 146 0.07 5.94 -18.33
CA SER A 146 0.71 6.68 -17.23
C SER A 146 0.90 5.84 -15.97
N ARG A 147 0.46 4.60 -15.95
CA ARG A 147 0.57 3.72 -14.77
C ARG A 147 2.00 3.55 -14.31
N GLY A 148 2.95 3.35 -15.23
CA GLY A 148 4.37 3.22 -14.89
C GLY A 148 4.89 4.42 -14.11
N ARG A 149 4.52 5.66 -14.52
CA ARG A 149 4.92 6.90 -13.81
C ARG A 149 4.28 7.00 -12.43
N ALA A 150 2.99 6.67 -12.31
CA ALA A 150 2.27 6.72 -11.05
C ALA A 150 2.82 5.70 -10.03
N PHE A 151 3.09 4.47 -10.48
CA PHE A 151 3.72 3.46 -9.64
C PHE A 151 5.18 3.81 -9.29
N GLY A 152 5.94 4.39 -10.24
CA GLY A 152 7.30 4.88 -9.98
C GLY A 152 7.33 5.96 -8.91
N PHE A 153 6.41 6.93 -8.99
CA PHE A 153 6.27 7.99 -7.98
C PHE A 153 5.91 7.43 -6.60
N GLU A 154 4.97 6.50 -6.54
CA GLU A 154 4.55 5.86 -5.30
C GLU A 154 5.67 5.01 -4.70
N ARG A 155 6.39 4.23 -5.53
CA ARG A 155 7.54 3.43 -5.10
C ARG A 155 8.73 4.26 -4.63
N ALA A 156 8.94 5.45 -5.20
CA ALA A 156 9.97 6.36 -4.72
C ALA A 156 9.71 6.86 -3.29
N GLY A 157 8.46 6.83 -2.82
CA GLY A 157 8.10 7.09 -1.44
C GLY A 157 8.12 5.84 -0.53
N ASP A 158 8.26 4.65 -1.10
CA ASP A 158 8.20 3.35 -0.42
C ASP A 158 9.63 2.76 -0.20
N THR A 159 10.68 3.57 -0.35
CA THR A 159 12.10 3.20 -0.20
C THR A 159 12.72 3.95 0.95
#